data_37721659dbbc4e690eb956acdcc81c36
#
_entry.id   37721659dbbc4e690eb956acdcc81c36
#
_cell.length_a   1.000
_cell.length_b   1.000
_cell.length_c   1.000
_cell.angle_alpha   90.00
_cell.angle_beta   90.00
_cell.angle_gamma   90.00
#
_symmetry.space_group_name_H-M   'P 1'
#
loop_
_entity.id
_entity.type
_entity.pdbx_description
1 polymer ?
#
loop_
_entity_poly.entity_id
_entity_poly.type
_entity_poly.pdbx_seq_one_letter_code
_entity_poly.pdbx_strand_id
1 'polypeptide(L)'
;MTQSNHILLVESDANLSMVVADYLRSKSYAVETAKDGQEAWELIPKRHYDIVLSNITMPNMNGYELLKLIRSAFATLPVVFISEKKDKDSIIRAYELGCDDYIFKPFSIDILTYQIEAILRRCQYGNAKNKTEFDLGGVHYDSVRQTLGEHHLSTRENELLLMFCQNMNNLVERNYILMSLWGEDTYFNARSLSVYVNHLRKYLGENGPMRILSVHSKGYKLVEMANGEN
;
A
#
# COMPACT_ATOMS: atom_id res chain seq x y z
N MET A 1 10.05 -4.71 26.22
CA MET A 1 10.96 -4.09 25.22
C MET A 1 10.13 -3.90 23.98
N THR A 2 9.83 -2.68 23.58
CA THR A 2 9.14 -2.38 22.32
C THR A 2 10.07 -2.77 21.19
N GLN A 3 9.64 -3.71 20.36
CA GLN A 3 10.39 -4.17 19.20
C GLN A 3 10.55 -2.97 18.25
N SER A 4 11.80 -2.62 17.90
CA SER A 4 12.09 -1.55 16.96
C SER A 4 11.67 -1.99 15.56
N ASN A 5 10.88 -1.18 14.84
CA ASN A 5 10.51 -1.48 13.47
C ASN A 5 11.75 -1.41 12.55
N HIS A 6 11.82 -2.38 11.63
CA HIS A 6 12.94 -2.54 10.70
C HIS A 6 12.59 -1.95 9.33
N ILE A 7 13.38 -1.00 8.88
CA ILE A 7 13.23 -0.29 7.59
C ILE A 7 14.35 -0.72 6.66
N LEU A 8 14.01 -1.10 5.42
CA LEU A 8 14.97 -1.19 4.32
C LEU A 8 14.89 0.09 3.49
N LEU A 9 15.98 0.86 3.45
CA LEU A 9 16.10 2.08 2.63
C LEU A 9 16.91 1.77 1.39
N VAL A 10 16.29 1.90 0.22
CA VAL A 10 16.90 1.61 -1.09
C VAL A 10 17.12 2.91 -1.84
N GLU A 11 18.34 3.41 -1.85
CA GLU A 11 18.70 4.72 -2.41
C GLU A 11 20.12 4.69 -2.99
N SER A 12 20.25 5.10 -4.24
CA SER A 12 21.54 5.12 -4.95
C SER A 12 22.43 6.33 -4.61
N ASP A 13 21.82 7.43 -4.16
CA ASP A 13 22.58 8.58 -3.63
C ASP A 13 23.05 8.26 -2.20
N ALA A 14 24.34 8.01 -2.04
CA ALA A 14 24.94 7.65 -0.76
C ALA A 14 24.79 8.75 0.31
N ASN A 15 24.81 10.04 -0.06
CA ASN A 15 24.65 11.15 0.87
C ASN A 15 23.22 11.22 1.39
N LEU A 16 22.22 11.13 0.50
CA LEU A 16 20.83 11.13 0.86
C LEU A 16 20.49 9.88 1.69
N SER A 17 20.98 8.71 1.28
CA SER A 17 20.81 7.45 2.02
C SER A 17 21.33 7.56 3.45
N MET A 18 22.53 8.10 3.63
CA MET A 18 23.13 8.28 4.96
C MET A 18 22.30 9.24 5.82
N VAL A 19 21.94 10.42 5.30
CA VAL A 19 21.17 11.43 6.06
C VAL A 19 19.82 10.89 6.49
N VAL A 20 19.09 10.23 5.58
CA VAL A 20 17.76 9.64 5.87
C VAL A 20 17.89 8.50 6.88
N ALA A 21 18.87 7.59 6.68
CA ALA A 21 19.08 6.46 7.58
C ALA A 21 19.43 6.93 9.01
N ASP A 22 20.35 7.89 9.15
CA ASP A 22 20.77 8.38 10.46
C ASP A 22 19.65 9.09 11.19
N TYR A 23 18.84 9.86 10.47
CA TYR A 23 17.67 10.50 11.05
C TYR A 23 16.63 9.45 11.54
N LEU A 24 16.32 8.46 10.72
CA LEU A 24 15.37 7.39 11.11
C LEU A 24 15.92 6.55 12.29
N ARG A 25 17.21 6.28 12.33
CA ARG A 25 17.88 5.65 13.49
C ARG A 25 17.74 6.49 14.76
N SER A 26 17.86 7.83 14.65
CA SER A 26 17.64 8.73 15.79
C SER A 26 16.21 8.67 16.35
N LYS A 27 15.24 8.24 15.54
CA LYS A 27 13.83 7.98 15.92
C LYS A 27 13.59 6.54 16.38
N SER A 28 14.65 5.79 16.68
CA SER A 28 14.59 4.40 17.18
C SER A 28 14.13 3.36 16.16
N TYR A 29 14.22 3.62 14.86
CA TYR A 29 14.07 2.61 13.84
C TYR A 29 15.38 1.83 13.62
N ALA A 30 15.27 0.54 13.34
CA ALA A 30 16.40 -0.23 12.81
C ALA A 30 16.41 -0.03 11.27
N VAL A 31 17.49 0.56 10.75
CA VAL A 31 17.58 0.90 9.32
C VAL A 31 18.74 0.18 8.67
N GLU A 32 18.45 -0.61 7.66
CA GLU A 32 19.40 -1.19 6.73
C GLU A 32 19.29 -0.47 5.38
N THR A 33 20.42 -0.28 4.69
CA THR A 33 20.47 0.46 3.44
C THR A 33 20.90 -0.45 2.30
N ALA A 34 20.34 -0.23 1.10
CA ALA A 34 20.76 -0.84 -0.14
C ALA A 34 20.95 0.26 -1.20
N LYS A 35 21.96 0.12 -2.06
CA LYS A 35 22.28 1.12 -3.10
C LYS A 35 21.43 0.99 -4.36
N ASP A 36 20.80 -0.17 -4.57
CA ASP A 36 19.95 -0.46 -5.72
C ASP A 36 18.97 -1.60 -5.41
N GLY A 37 18.06 -1.87 -6.36
CA GLY A 37 17.05 -2.92 -6.20
C GLY A 37 17.64 -4.33 -6.13
N GLN A 38 18.79 -4.57 -6.76
CA GLN A 38 19.43 -5.89 -6.72
C GLN A 38 19.94 -6.21 -5.31
N GLU A 39 20.66 -5.29 -4.69
CA GLU A 39 21.13 -5.44 -3.30
C GLU A 39 19.94 -5.56 -2.34
N ALA A 40 18.90 -4.73 -2.52
CA ALA A 40 17.68 -4.83 -1.72
C ALA A 40 17.00 -6.20 -1.84
N TRP A 41 16.89 -6.74 -3.05
CA TRP A 41 16.30 -8.07 -3.27
C TRP A 41 17.10 -9.19 -2.60
N GLU A 42 18.42 -9.05 -2.50
CA GLU A 42 19.28 -10.01 -1.79
C GLU A 42 19.15 -9.93 -0.26
N LEU A 43 18.75 -8.76 0.27
CA LEU A 43 18.59 -8.55 1.72
C LEU A 43 17.20 -8.99 2.21
N ILE A 44 16.14 -8.74 1.44
CA ILE A 44 14.74 -8.99 1.86
C ILE A 44 14.50 -10.42 2.38
N PRO A 45 14.98 -11.50 1.76
CA PRO A 45 14.74 -12.86 2.29
C PRO A 45 15.59 -13.22 3.52
N LYS A 46 16.62 -12.44 3.83
CA LYS A 46 17.56 -12.74 4.93
C LYS A 46 17.09 -12.20 6.27
N ARG A 47 16.21 -11.20 6.28
CA ARG A 47 15.73 -10.51 7.49
C ARG A 47 14.27 -10.08 7.32
N HIS A 48 13.60 -9.91 8.44
CA HIS A 48 12.28 -9.29 8.46
C HIS A 48 12.41 -7.76 8.37
N TYR A 49 11.68 -7.18 7.44
CA TYR A 49 11.48 -5.73 7.34
C TYR A 49 10.00 -5.41 7.48
N ASP A 50 9.70 -4.34 8.20
CA ASP A 50 8.33 -3.87 8.40
C ASP A 50 7.89 -2.92 7.27
N ILE A 51 8.86 -2.31 6.56
CA ILE A 51 8.61 -1.41 5.43
C ILE A 51 9.87 -1.26 4.56
N VAL A 52 9.66 -1.08 3.24
CA VAL A 52 10.71 -0.73 2.27
C VAL A 52 10.47 0.70 1.78
N LEU A 53 11.48 1.55 1.90
CA LEU A 53 11.53 2.88 1.29
C LEU A 53 12.44 2.79 0.07
N SER A 54 11.94 3.02 -1.13
CA SER A 54 12.71 2.79 -2.35
C SER A 54 12.69 3.99 -3.28
N ASN A 55 13.86 4.37 -3.78
CA ASN A 55 13.90 5.20 -4.98
C ASN A 55 13.41 4.39 -6.19
N ILE A 56 12.89 5.07 -7.21
CA ILE A 56 12.50 4.45 -8.48
C ILE A 56 13.68 4.33 -9.41
N THR A 57 14.44 5.42 -9.57
CA THR A 57 15.55 5.48 -10.53
C THR A 57 16.85 5.07 -9.84
N MET A 58 17.29 3.85 -10.11
CA MET A 58 18.51 3.27 -9.55
C MET A 58 19.23 2.43 -10.61
N PRO A 59 20.56 2.20 -10.49
CA PRO A 59 21.28 1.29 -11.36
C PRO A 59 20.85 -0.17 -11.14
N ASN A 60 21.31 -1.05 -12.01
CA ASN A 60 21.09 -2.51 -12.00
C ASN A 60 19.60 -2.90 -12.01
N MET A 61 18.89 -2.76 -10.89
CA MET A 61 17.46 -3.02 -10.75
C MET A 61 16.77 -1.75 -10.26
N ASN A 62 15.81 -1.24 -11.03
CA ASN A 62 15.02 -0.07 -10.64
C ASN A 62 13.90 -0.41 -9.63
N GLY A 63 13.32 0.62 -8.99
CA GLY A 63 12.31 0.43 -7.94
C GLY A 63 11.04 -0.28 -8.41
N TYR A 64 10.63 -0.12 -9.67
CA TYR A 64 9.46 -0.84 -10.19
C TYR A 64 9.72 -2.34 -10.36
N GLU A 65 10.91 -2.72 -10.78
CA GLU A 65 11.31 -4.13 -10.88
C GLU A 65 11.41 -4.76 -9.50
N LEU A 66 12.01 -4.06 -8.54
CA LEU A 66 12.05 -4.49 -7.14
C LEU A 66 10.64 -4.67 -6.58
N LEU A 67 9.72 -3.71 -6.78
CA LEU A 67 8.34 -3.79 -6.32
C LEU A 67 7.61 -5.01 -6.88
N LYS A 68 7.77 -5.32 -8.16
CA LYS A 68 7.18 -6.52 -8.77
C LYS A 68 7.66 -7.81 -8.09
N LEU A 69 8.95 -7.91 -7.80
CA LEU A 69 9.52 -9.06 -7.09
C LEU A 69 8.98 -9.15 -5.66
N ILE A 70 8.93 -8.02 -4.95
CA ILE A 70 8.35 -7.96 -3.61
C ILE A 70 6.90 -8.42 -3.63
N ARG A 71 6.07 -7.93 -4.55
CA ARG A 71 4.64 -8.32 -4.63
C ARG A 71 4.45 -9.79 -4.97
N SER A 72 5.37 -10.41 -5.71
CA SER A 72 5.29 -11.85 -6.03
C SER A 72 5.68 -12.76 -4.86
N ALA A 73 6.57 -12.34 -3.98
CA ALA A 73 7.12 -13.18 -2.91
C ALA A 73 6.77 -12.72 -1.49
N PHE A 74 6.56 -11.41 -1.30
CA PHE A 74 6.29 -10.75 -0.03
C PHE A 74 5.14 -9.76 -0.20
N ALA A 75 3.98 -10.24 -0.62
CA ALA A 75 2.85 -9.42 -1.07
C ALA A 75 2.41 -8.35 -0.04
N THR A 76 2.52 -8.64 1.24
CA THR A 76 2.08 -7.77 2.35
C THR A 76 3.15 -6.81 2.86
N LEU A 77 4.41 -6.92 2.39
CA LEU A 77 5.49 -6.01 2.79
C LEU A 77 5.23 -4.61 2.21
N PRO A 78 5.01 -3.58 3.03
CA PRO A 78 4.75 -2.23 2.56
C PRO A 78 5.95 -1.67 1.78
N VAL A 79 5.66 -1.04 0.63
CA VAL A 79 6.67 -0.37 -0.21
C VAL A 79 6.25 1.05 -0.49
N VAL A 80 7.08 2.01 -0.10
CA VAL A 80 6.91 3.44 -0.34
C VAL A 80 7.97 3.91 -1.32
N PHE A 81 7.54 4.56 -2.39
CA PHE A 81 8.48 5.18 -3.30
C PHE A 81 8.86 6.59 -2.86
N ILE A 82 10.14 6.91 -2.96
CA ILE A 82 10.71 8.24 -2.75
C ILE A 82 11.40 8.65 -4.05
N SER A 83 10.81 9.55 -4.85
CA SER A 83 11.27 9.79 -6.22
C SER A 83 11.15 11.25 -6.66
N GLU A 84 12.00 11.63 -7.62
CA GLU A 84 11.90 12.92 -8.31
C GLU A 84 10.85 12.92 -9.44
N LYS A 85 10.41 11.74 -9.88
CA LYS A 85 9.42 11.61 -10.95
C LYS A 85 8.06 12.11 -10.49
N LYS A 86 7.58 13.18 -11.12
CA LYS A 86 6.31 13.85 -10.82
C LYS A 86 5.29 13.69 -11.94
N ASP A 87 5.68 13.02 -13.02
CA ASP A 87 4.80 12.77 -14.14
C ASP A 87 3.72 11.74 -13.76
N LYS A 88 2.55 11.99 -14.31
CA LYS A 88 1.34 11.21 -14.02
C LYS A 88 1.51 9.72 -14.31
N ASP A 89 2.18 9.37 -15.41
CA ASP A 89 2.30 7.99 -15.86
C ASP A 89 3.21 7.18 -14.92
N SER A 90 4.31 7.78 -14.44
CA SER A 90 5.18 7.18 -13.44
C SER A 90 4.46 6.90 -12.12
N ILE A 91 3.61 7.85 -11.66
CA ILE A 91 2.85 7.71 -10.42
C ILE A 91 1.78 6.63 -10.56
N ILE A 92 1.00 6.67 -11.64
CA ILE A 92 -0.04 5.66 -11.90
C ILE A 92 0.60 4.27 -11.95
N ARG A 93 1.70 4.12 -12.69
CA ARG A 93 2.43 2.86 -12.79
C ARG A 93 2.88 2.33 -11.42
N ALA A 94 3.34 3.21 -10.52
CA ALA A 94 3.73 2.82 -9.18
C ALA A 94 2.55 2.18 -8.41
N TYR A 95 1.39 2.84 -8.43
CA TYR A 95 0.20 2.34 -7.76
C TYR A 95 -0.40 1.09 -8.44
N GLU A 96 -0.36 1.01 -9.78
CA GLU A 96 -0.77 -0.20 -10.53
C GLU A 96 0.11 -1.42 -10.17
N LEU A 97 1.37 -1.19 -9.84
CA LEU A 97 2.27 -2.23 -9.35
C LEU A 97 2.07 -2.54 -7.86
N GLY A 98 1.23 -1.78 -7.15
CA GLY A 98 0.86 -2.01 -5.76
C GLY A 98 1.79 -1.36 -4.74
N CYS A 99 2.38 -0.18 -5.03
CA CYS A 99 3.06 0.58 -3.97
C CYS A 99 2.05 1.10 -2.95
N ASP A 100 2.46 1.27 -1.70
CA ASP A 100 1.59 1.69 -0.61
C ASP A 100 1.53 3.22 -0.47
N ASP A 101 2.59 3.92 -0.88
CA ASP A 101 2.62 5.38 -0.93
C ASP A 101 3.71 5.88 -1.88
N TYR A 102 3.63 7.19 -2.23
CA TYR A 102 4.57 7.83 -3.15
C TYR A 102 4.94 9.22 -2.65
N ILE A 103 6.21 9.41 -2.34
CA ILE A 103 6.76 10.65 -1.77
C ILE A 103 7.65 11.34 -2.81
N PHE A 104 7.40 12.62 -3.04
CA PHE A 104 8.17 13.41 -3.98
C PHE A 104 9.42 14.00 -3.36
N LYS A 105 10.54 13.91 -4.06
CA LYS A 105 11.74 14.70 -3.75
C LYS A 105 11.60 16.13 -4.33
N PRO A 106 11.99 17.19 -3.59
CA PRO A 106 12.47 17.19 -2.21
C PRO A 106 11.32 17.00 -1.20
N PHE A 107 11.59 16.35 -0.08
CA PHE A 107 10.62 16.06 0.99
C PHE A 107 11.15 16.56 2.35
N SER A 108 10.24 16.79 3.29
CA SER A 108 10.58 16.97 4.70
C SER A 108 10.79 15.60 5.34
N ILE A 109 11.92 15.43 6.01
CA ILE A 109 12.25 14.16 6.67
C ILE A 109 11.32 13.88 7.87
N ASP A 110 10.78 14.95 8.51
CA ASP A 110 9.78 14.81 9.56
C ASP A 110 8.45 14.28 8.97
N ILE A 111 8.01 14.82 7.82
CA ILE A 111 6.80 14.36 7.13
C ILE A 111 6.96 12.89 6.70
N LEU A 112 8.12 12.53 6.15
CA LEU A 112 8.44 11.14 5.83
C LEU A 112 8.26 10.22 7.04
N THR A 113 8.74 10.64 8.21
CA THR A 113 8.61 9.85 9.44
C THR A 113 7.14 9.65 9.84
N TYR A 114 6.32 10.69 9.80
CA TYR A 114 4.87 10.57 10.09
C TYR A 114 4.15 9.66 9.09
N GLN A 115 4.52 9.71 7.81
CA GLN A 115 3.97 8.79 6.80
C GLN A 115 4.35 7.34 7.08
N ILE A 116 5.62 7.07 7.41
CA ILE A 116 6.09 5.74 7.83
C ILE A 116 5.29 5.26 9.06
N GLU A 117 5.17 6.08 10.09
CA GLU A 117 4.41 5.74 11.31
C GLU A 117 2.94 5.42 11.00
N ALA A 118 2.32 6.19 10.11
CA ALA A 118 0.94 5.96 9.71
C ALA A 118 0.77 4.61 8.99
N ILE A 119 1.70 4.24 8.10
CA ILE A 119 1.68 2.95 7.40
C ILE A 119 1.91 1.81 8.37
N LEU A 120 2.98 1.87 9.19
CA LEU A 120 3.30 0.82 10.17
C LEU A 120 2.18 0.61 11.19
N ARG A 121 1.56 1.70 11.68
CA ARG A 121 0.41 1.63 12.58
C ARG A 121 -0.76 0.90 11.94
N ARG A 122 -1.09 1.15 10.67
CA ARG A 122 -2.17 0.47 9.96
C ARG A 122 -1.92 -1.03 9.84
N CYS A 123 -0.69 -1.43 9.54
CA CYS A 123 -0.29 -2.84 9.49
C CYS A 123 -0.43 -3.55 10.86
N GLN A 124 -0.22 -2.83 11.97
CA GLN A 124 -0.34 -3.36 13.34
C GLN A 124 -1.80 -3.42 13.84
N TYR A 125 -2.66 -2.47 13.44
CA TYR A 125 -4.05 -2.41 13.92
C TYR A 125 -4.98 -3.44 13.29
N GLY A 126 -4.57 -4.18 12.25
CA GLY A 126 -5.31 -5.33 11.70
C GLY A 126 -5.55 -6.47 12.71
N ASN A 127 -4.94 -6.41 13.90
CA ASN A 127 -4.95 -7.48 14.90
C ASN A 127 -5.93 -7.30 16.08
N ALA A 128 -6.78 -6.29 16.16
CA ALA A 128 -7.60 -6.05 17.35
C ALA A 128 -9.10 -5.81 17.06
N LYS A 129 -9.91 -6.81 17.44
CA LYS A 129 -11.35 -6.73 17.80
C LYS A 129 -12.42 -6.51 16.76
N ASN A 130 -12.18 -6.58 15.44
CA ASN A 130 -13.26 -6.54 14.43
C ASN A 130 -13.26 -7.82 13.60
N LYS A 131 -14.41 -8.14 13.01
CA LYS A 131 -14.55 -9.23 12.05
C LYS A 131 -13.46 -9.08 10.97
N THR A 132 -12.55 -10.05 10.92
CA THR A 132 -11.37 -10.02 10.04
C THR A 132 -11.55 -10.88 8.81
N GLU A 133 -12.54 -11.77 8.83
CA GLU A 133 -12.86 -12.69 7.73
C GLU A 133 -14.28 -12.41 7.20
N PHE A 134 -14.43 -12.40 5.90
CA PHE A 134 -15.68 -12.12 5.21
C PHE A 134 -15.87 -13.12 4.07
N ASP A 135 -17.12 -13.57 3.87
CA ASP A 135 -17.52 -14.22 2.64
C ASP A 135 -18.09 -13.14 1.70
N LEU A 136 -17.47 -12.96 0.57
CA LEU A 136 -17.86 -11.99 -0.44
C LEU A 136 -18.48 -12.69 -1.65
N GLY A 137 -19.61 -13.37 -1.40
CA GLY A 137 -20.34 -14.09 -2.44
C GLY A 137 -19.60 -15.34 -2.93
N GLY A 138 -19.06 -16.11 -2.00
CA GLY A 138 -18.27 -17.31 -2.27
C GLY A 138 -16.77 -17.07 -2.45
N VAL A 139 -16.31 -15.80 -2.39
CA VAL A 139 -14.89 -15.45 -2.35
C VAL A 139 -14.52 -15.12 -0.92
N HIS A 140 -13.67 -15.93 -0.30
CA HIS A 140 -13.22 -15.72 1.05
C HIS A 140 -12.21 -14.57 1.13
N TYR A 141 -12.45 -13.60 2.00
CA TYR A 141 -11.53 -12.48 2.30
C TYR A 141 -11.04 -12.61 3.74
N ASP A 142 -9.73 -12.67 3.92
CA ASP A 142 -9.03 -12.63 5.21
C ASP A 142 -8.15 -11.37 5.26
N SER A 143 -8.56 -10.39 6.07
CA SER A 143 -7.87 -9.11 6.20
C SER A 143 -6.56 -9.21 6.99
N VAL A 144 -6.38 -10.23 7.82
CA VAL A 144 -5.14 -10.47 8.56
C VAL A 144 -4.08 -11.06 7.65
N ARG A 145 -4.47 -12.05 6.84
CA ARG A 145 -3.59 -12.66 5.83
C ARG A 145 -3.50 -11.82 4.55
N GLN A 146 -4.32 -10.79 4.44
CA GLN A 146 -4.43 -9.93 3.26
C GLN A 146 -4.70 -10.73 1.98
N THR A 147 -5.64 -11.67 2.05
CA THR A 147 -5.99 -12.53 0.92
C THR A 147 -7.46 -12.37 0.53
N LEU A 148 -7.73 -12.35 -0.78
CA LEU A 148 -9.06 -12.38 -1.38
C LEU A 148 -9.12 -13.54 -2.37
N GLY A 149 -9.72 -14.66 -1.98
CA GLY A 149 -9.64 -15.91 -2.72
C GLY A 149 -8.17 -16.34 -2.88
N GLU A 150 -7.72 -16.48 -4.12
CA GLU A 150 -6.32 -16.82 -4.45
C GLU A 150 -5.40 -15.60 -4.58
N HIS A 151 -5.94 -14.37 -4.48
CA HIS A 151 -5.19 -13.14 -4.65
C HIS A 151 -4.62 -12.64 -3.32
N HIS A 152 -3.35 -12.29 -3.31
CA HIS A 152 -2.75 -11.50 -2.22
C HIS A 152 -2.95 -10.01 -2.50
N LEU A 153 -3.46 -9.31 -1.48
CA LEU A 153 -3.71 -7.88 -1.53
C LEU A 153 -2.48 -7.10 -1.03
N SER A 154 -2.16 -5.99 -1.66
CA SER A 154 -1.28 -5.00 -1.07
C SER A 154 -1.93 -4.41 0.20
N THR A 155 -1.13 -3.79 1.06
CA THR A 155 -1.65 -3.17 2.30
C THR A 155 -2.78 -2.19 2.02
N ARG A 156 -2.66 -1.36 0.96
CA ARG A 156 -3.70 -0.38 0.58
C ARG A 156 -4.98 -1.02 0.05
N GLU A 157 -4.86 -2.05 -0.77
CA GLU A 157 -6.02 -2.81 -1.25
C GLU A 157 -6.75 -3.47 -0.09
N ASN A 158 -6.01 -4.05 0.85
CA ASN A 158 -6.55 -4.68 2.05
C ASN A 158 -7.29 -3.67 2.94
N GLU A 159 -6.68 -2.54 3.26
CA GLU A 159 -7.29 -1.46 4.05
C GLU A 159 -8.59 -0.96 3.40
N LEU A 160 -8.55 -0.75 2.08
CA LEU A 160 -9.69 -0.28 1.32
C LEU A 160 -10.83 -1.33 1.30
N LEU A 161 -10.49 -2.59 1.04
CA LEU A 161 -11.49 -3.68 1.03
C LEU A 161 -12.09 -3.89 2.42
N LEU A 162 -11.27 -3.88 3.48
CA LEU A 162 -11.75 -3.98 4.86
C LEU A 162 -12.72 -2.84 5.20
N MET A 163 -12.40 -1.60 4.81
CA MET A 163 -13.29 -0.45 4.98
C MET A 163 -14.63 -0.66 4.26
N PHE A 164 -14.63 -1.20 3.05
CA PHE A 164 -15.85 -1.52 2.32
C PHE A 164 -16.65 -2.64 3.00
N CYS A 165 -15.99 -3.70 3.46
CA CYS A 165 -16.64 -4.81 4.16
C CYS A 165 -17.29 -4.36 5.49
N GLN A 166 -16.64 -3.49 6.24
CA GLN A 166 -17.16 -2.90 7.47
C GLN A 166 -18.37 -1.97 7.23
N ASN A 167 -18.49 -1.44 6.02
CA ASN A 167 -19.57 -0.55 5.60
C ASN A 167 -20.42 -1.18 4.48
N MET A 168 -20.57 -2.49 4.47
CA MET A 168 -21.33 -3.20 3.44
C MET A 168 -22.73 -2.61 3.26
N ASN A 169 -23.14 -2.43 2.01
CA ASN A 169 -24.41 -1.82 1.63
C ASN A 169 -24.57 -0.33 2.01
N ASN A 170 -23.53 0.33 2.54
CA ASN A 170 -23.54 1.75 2.83
C ASN A 170 -22.53 2.51 1.94
N LEU A 171 -22.80 3.79 1.74
CA LEU A 171 -21.89 4.68 1.03
C LEU A 171 -20.65 4.95 1.91
N VAL A 172 -19.47 4.71 1.37
CA VAL A 172 -18.21 5.20 1.94
C VAL A 172 -17.79 6.42 1.13
N GLU A 173 -17.80 7.58 1.77
CA GLU A 173 -17.49 8.85 1.10
C GLU A 173 -16.04 8.89 0.63
N ARG A 174 -15.82 9.43 -0.57
CA ARG A 174 -14.49 9.53 -1.18
C ARG A 174 -13.50 10.30 -0.28
N ASN A 175 -13.93 11.44 0.28
CA ASN A 175 -13.10 12.24 1.18
C ASN A 175 -12.70 11.44 2.44
N TYR A 176 -13.66 10.71 3.04
CA TYR A 176 -13.37 9.85 4.19
C TYR A 176 -12.33 8.78 3.85
N ILE A 177 -12.44 8.12 2.68
CA ILE A 177 -11.45 7.14 2.22
C ILE A 177 -10.07 7.79 2.09
N LEU A 178 -9.99 8.94 1.40
CA LEU A 178 -8.73 9.62 1.15
C LEU A 178 -8.06 10.11 2.44
N MET A 179 -8.83 10.71 3.33
CA MET A 179 -8.33 11.13 4.64
C MET A 179 -7.88 9.95 5.50
N SER A 180 -8.63 8.83 5.48
CA SER A 180 -8.30 7.65 6.29
C SER A 180 -7.06 6.92 5.78
N LEU A 181 -6.90 6.80 4.45
CA LEU A 181 -5.81 6.02 3.86
C LEU A 181 -4.55 6.87 3.61
N TRP A 182 -4.68 8.14 3.24
CA TRP A 182 -3.54 9.00 2.87
C TRP A 182 -3.37 10.25 3.74
N GLY A 183 -4.35 10.57 4.59
CA GLY A 183 -4.31 11.77 5.43
C GLY A 183 -4.69 13.06 4.70
N GLU A 184 -4.88 13.04 3.39
CA GLU A 184 -5.19 14.21 2.56
C GLU A 184 -5.97 13.85 1.29
N ASP A 185 -6.84 14.77 0.83
CA ASP A 185 -7.54 14.67 -0.46
C ASP A 185 -6.78 15.45 -1.53
N THR A 186 -5.82 14.79 -2.18
CA THR A 186 -5.09 15.34 -3.31
C THR A 186 -5.56 14.70 -4.62
N TYR A 187 -5.28 15.37 -5.75
CA TYR A 187 -5.54 14.82 -7.07
C TYR A 187 -4.85 13.45 -7.27
N PHE A 188 -3.62 13.30 -6.78
CA PHE A 188 -2.85 12.08 -6.90
C PHE A 188 -3.44 10.94 -6.08
N ASN A 189 -3.84 11.20 -4.83
CA ASN A 189 -4.46 10.21 -3.95
C ASN A 189 -5.81 9.74 -4.51
N ALA A 190 -6.60 10.66 -5.08
CA ALA A 190 -7.84 10.32 -5.76
C ALA A 190 -7.65 9.40 -6.96
N ARG A 191 -6.56 9.59 -7.68
CA ARG A 191 -6.19 8.74 -8.81
C ARG A 191 -5.78 7.35 -8.33
N SER A 192 -4.95 7.28 -7.28
CA SER A 192 -4.53 6.04 -6.65
C SER A 192 -5.72 5.23 -6.14
N LEU A 193 -6.67 5.89 -5.47
CA LEU A 193 -7.92 5.25 -5.03
C LEU A 193 -8.66 4.59 -6.20
N SER A 194 -8.74 5.27 -7.36
CA SER A 194 -9.39 4.70 -8.55
C SER A 194 -8.69 3.44 -9.05
N VAL A 195 -7.36 3.40 -9.00
CA VAL A 195 -6.57 2.21 -9.37
C VAL A 195 -6.88 1.05 -8.43
N TYR A 196 -6.80 1.25 -7.13
CA TYR A 196 -7.09 0.19 -6.15
C TYR A 196 -8.53 -0.33 -6.23
N VAL A 197 -9.49 0.56 -6.42
CA VAL A 197 -10.89 0.14 -6.65
C VAL A 197 -11.01 -0.76 -7.88
N ASN A 198 -10.30 -0.42 -8.97
CA ASN A 198 -10.33 -1.25 -10.19
C ASN A 198 -9.64 -2.61 -9.99
N HIS A 199 -8.54 -2.68 -9.21
CA HIS A 199 -7.92 -3.95 -8.86
C HIS A 199 -8.89 -4.83 -8.05
N LEU A 200 -9.50 -4.29 -7.00
CA LEU A 200 -10.47 -5.01 -6.19
C LEU A 200 -11.67 -5.50 -7.00
N ARG A 201 -12.16 -4.70 -7.97
CA ARG A 201 -13.22 -5.12 -8.90
C ARG A 201 -12.82 -6.33 -9.73
N LYS A 202 -11.58 -6.36 -10.24
CA LYS A 202 -11.06 -7.51 -10.99
C LYS A 202 -10.99 -8.76 -10.11
N TYR A 203 -10.53 -8.65 -8.87
CA TYR A 203 -10.41 -9.76 -7.93
C TYR A 203 -11.77 -10.31 -7.48
N LEU A 204 -12.79 -9.44 -7.32
CA LEU A 204 -14.16 -9.84 -7.02
C LEU A 204 -14.90 -10.42 -8.24
N GLY A 205 -14.35 -10.23 -9.44
CA GLY A 205 -14.95 -10.65 -10.70
C GLY A 205 -15.99 -9.64 -11.21
N GLU A 206 -15.92 -9.28 -12.49
CA GLU A 206 -16.80 -8.26 -13.09
C GLU A 206 -18.29 -8.61 -13.03
N ASN A 207 -18.63 -9.90 -13.04
CA ASN A 207 -19.98 -10.43 -12.96
C ASN A 207 -20.23 -11.19 -11.65
N GLY A 208 -19.35 -11.02 -10.66
CA GLY A 208 -19.49 -11.66 -9.35
C GLY A 208 -20.71 -11.14 -8.57
N PRO A 209 -21.14 -11.89 -7.54
CA PRO A 209 -22.28 -11.50 -6.70
C PRO A 209 -21.98 -10.27 -5.83
N MET A 210 -20.70 -9.95 -5.60
CA MET A 210 -20.26 -8.76 -4.88
C MET A 210 -19.69 -7.73 -5.83
N ARG A 211 -20.18 -6.47 -5.75
CA ARG A 211 -19.71 -5.38 -6.62
C ARG A 211 -19.37 -4.12 -5.85
N ILE A 212 -18.29 -3.46 -6.26
CA ILE A 212 -17.96 -2.11 -5.80
C ILE A 212 -18.55 -1.11 -6.79
N LEU A 213 -19.63 -0.47 -6.40
CA LEU A 213 -20.30 0.57 -7.21
C LEU A 213 -19.66 1.93 -6.94
N SER A 214 -19.49 2.72 -8.02
CA SER A 214 -19.17 4.14 -7.91
C SER A 214 -20.45 4.95 -7.76
N VAL A 215 -20.54 5.75 -6.70
CA VAL A 215 -21.60 6.73 -6.52
C VAL A 215 -21.04 8.09 -6.95
N HIS A 216 -21.56 8.60 -8.08
CA HIS A 216 -21.00 9.78 -8.75
C HIS A 216 -20.74 10.92 -7.77
N SER A 217 -19.53 11.48 -7.81
CA SER A 217 -19.01 12.59 -6.97
C SER A 217 -19.09 12.37 -5.45
N LYS A 218 -19.56 11.21 -4.95
CA LYS A 218 -19.72 10.94 -3.52
C LYS A 218 -18.74 9.91 -2.97
N GLY A 219 -18.54 8.80 -3.66
CA GLY A 219 -17.69 7.72 -3.15
C GLY A 219 -18.00 6.37 -3.74
N TYR A 220 -17.86 5.33 -2.92
CA TYR A 220 -18.01 3.95 -3.34
C TYR A 220 -18.91 3.16 -2.37
N LYS A 221 -19.48 2.07 -2.86
CA LYS A 221 -20.35 1.19 -2.09
C LYS A 221 -20.08 -0.26 -2.48
N LEU A 222 -19.76 -1.11 -1.52
CA LEU A 222 -19.73 -2.56 -1.72
C LEU A 222 -21.15 -3.12 -1.51
N VAL A 223 -21.67 -3.82 -2.50
CA VAL A 223 -23.04 -4.35 -2.48
C VAL A 223 -23.03 -5.82 -2.89
N GLU A 224 -23.98 -6.57 -2.32
CA GLU A 224 -24.35 -7.89 -2.81
C GLU A 224 -25.44 -7.72 -3.87
N MET A 225 -25.22 -8.29 -5.04
CA MET A 225 -26.20 -8.30 -6.13
C MET A 225 -27.17 -9.45 -5.90
N ALA A 226 -28.47 -9.16 -5.82
CA ALA A 226 -29.47 -10.21 -5.79
C ALA A 226 -29.38 -11.05 -7.07
N ASN A 227 -29.43 -12.38 -6.93
CA ASN A 227 -29.49 -13.30 -8.08
C ASN A 227 -30.73 -12.98 -8.91
N GLY A 228 -30.59 -12.28 -10.02
CA GLY A 228 -31.71 -12.06 -10.95
C GLY A 228 -31.91 -10.69 -11.59
N GLU A 229 -31.08 -9.68 -11.31
CA GLU A 229 -31.14 -8.40 -12.03
C GLU A 229 -29.96 -8.27 -13.01
N ASN A 230 -30.26 -8.62 -14.27
CA ASN A 230 -29.46 -8.28 -15.45
C ASN A 230 -29.80 -6.87 -15.94
#